data_1852716906f24360a494a75c2d3acef1
#
_entry.id   1852716906f24360a494a75c2d3acef1
#
_cell.length_a   1.000
_cell.length_b   1.000
_cell.length_c   1.000
_cell.angle_alpha   90.00
_cell.angle_beta   90.00
_cell.angle_gamma   90.00
#
_symmetry.space_group_name_H-M   'P 1'
#
loop_
_entity.id
_entity.type
_entity.pdbx_description
1 polymer ?
#
loop_
_entity_poly.entity_id
_entity_poly.type
_entity_poly.pdbx_seq_one_letter_code
_entity_poly.pdbx_strand_id
1 'polypeptide(L)'
;MKRNITLHVFCSVKGGVGKSTLATTCAKLLAARGRVPLLVDADLTGTSLADGLRLRAPKTALRSNGTVDVEAAAKGEFFTVEEVAQRRRERRDGKITGLPPAYLNDALRPYLDPDAEPRGPVRVDALFWRHELDDGVWYLPSSALRIDVEESVRWLGREAFDWTDAMTSLLDLASYQWPELTDVVVDVPPGLYGFGQEMLALASALMREGLPEGYPDWTNGPVVWRAKAFLVTTPDKNDVLPVYEYLAQNIRKLLRVRVLLNRSTTTPPSPEEVIGPMLGAQIDERRIAQVALQPTTLGRIFLDGDLRMDGNVSLLERIFVLEEA
;
A
#
# COMPACT_ATOMS: atom_id res chain seq x y z
N MET A 1 9.58 23.21 11.20
CA MET A 1 9.57 22.86 9.77
C MET A 1 8.46 21.85 9.56
N LYS A 2 7.55 22.02 8.61
CA LYS A 2 6.51 21.02 8.33
C LYS A 2 7.18 19.80 7.70
N ARG A 3 6.81 18.59 8.15
CA ARG A 3 7.30 17.33 7.60
C ARG A 3 6.42 16.91 6.43
N ASN A 4 7.02 16.45 5.34
CA ASN A 4 6.30 15.93 4.18
C ASN A 4 6.29 14.41 4.21
N ILE A 5 5.11 13.79 3.99
CA ILE A 5 4.96 12.36 3.75
C ILE A 5 4.28 12.17 2.40
N THR A 6 4.79 11.27 1.57
CA THR A 6 4.20 10.97 0.28
C THR A 6 3.44 9.64 0.32
N LEU A 7 2.16 9.67 -0.03
CA LEU A 7 1.30 8.51 -0.19
C LEU A 7 1.38 8.02 -1.65
N HIS A 8 1.84 6.79 -1.85
CA HIS A 8 1.92 6.13 -3.16
C HIS A 8 0.85 5.05 -3.22
N VAL A 9 -0.17 5.20 -4.05
CA VAL A 9 -1.29 4.25 -4.17
C VAL A 9 -1.18 3.46 -5.45
N PHE A 10 -1.09 2.14 -5.34
CA PHE A 10 -1.05 1.20 -6.45
C PHE A 10 -2.38 0.50 -6.61
N CYS A 11 -3.07 0.79 -7.70
CA CYS A 11 -4.37 0.21 -8.06
C CYS A 11 -4.26 -0.63 -9.34
N SER A 12 -5.21 -1.52 -9.54
CA SER A 12 -5.39 -2.23 -10.81
C SER A 12 -6.85 -2.60 -11.01
N VAL A 13 -7.29 -2.67 -12.26
CA VAL A 13 -8.64 -3.17 -12.59
C VAL A 13 -8.72 -4.68 -12.45
N LYS A 14 -7.62 -5.36 -12.83
CA LYS A 14 -7.54 -6.83 -12.81
C LYS A 14 -6.44 -7.33 -11.89
N GLY A 15 -6.61 -8.54 -11.38
CA GLY A 15 -5.56 -9.27 -10.67
C GLY A 15 -4.47 -9.77 -11.61
N GLY A 16 -3.29 -10.09 -11.07
CA GLY A 16 -2.19 -10.71 -11.81
C GLY A 16 -1.36 -9.78 -12.71
N VAL A 17 -1.68 -8.50 -12.79
CA VAL A 17 -0.94 -7.52 -13.62
C VAL A 17 0.40 -7.08 -13.01
N GLY A 18 0.76 -7.57 -11.81
CA GLY A 18 2.02 -7.27 -11.12
C GLY A 18 1.98 -6.02 -10.23
N LYS A 19 0.81 -5.59 -9.80
CA LYS A 19 0.60 -4.45 -8.92
C LYS A 19 1.45 -4.54 -7.63
N SER A 20 1.31 -5.62 -6.86
CA SER A 20 2.04 -5.85 -5.60
C SER A 20 3.56 -5.89 -5.81
N THR A 21 4.01 -6.46 -6.93
CA THR A 21 5.42 -6.46 -7.32
C THR A 21 5.95 -5.03 -7.52
N LEU A 22 5.19 -4.18 -8.23
CA LEU A 22 5.59 -2.79 -8.45
C LEU A 22 5.50 -1.95 -7.18
N ALA A 23 4.48 -2.15 -6.34
CA ALA A 23 4.37 -1.48 -5.05
C ALA A 23 5.55 -1.81 -4.13
N THR A 24 5.91 -3.09 -4.01
CA THR A 24 7.07 -3.53 -3.24
C THR A 24 8.38 -3.00 -3.82
N THR A 25 8.54 -3.03 -5.14
CA THR A 25 9.71 -2.46 -5.81
C THR A 25 9.83 -0.95 -5.52
N CYS A 26 8.72 -0.21 -5.56
CA CYS A 26 8.69 1.21 -5.20
C CYS A 26 9.20 1.43 -3.77
N ALA A 27 8.68 0.69 -2.79
CA ALA A 27 9.10 0.81 -1.40
C ALA A 27 10.61 0.54 -1.23
N LYS A 28 11.12 -0.52 -1.87
CA LYS A 28 12.56 -0.87 -1.81
C LYS A 28 13.44 0.18 -2.48
N LEU A 29 13.01 0.77 -3.59
CA LEU A 29 13.73 1.87 -4.24
C LEU A 29 13.77 3.12 -3.37
N LEU A 30 12.66 3.45 -2.69
CA LEU A 30 12.61 4.56 -1.73
C LEU A 30 13.59 4.33 -0.57
N ALA A 31 13.62 3.13 0.00
CA ALA A 31 14.58 2.75 1.05
C ALA A 31 16.03 2.85 0.57
N ALA A 32 16.34 2.36 -0.63
CA ALA A 32 17.67 2.47 -1.23
C ALA A 32 18.13 3.93 -1.46
N ARG A 33 17.18 4.88 -1.50
CA ARG A 33 17.44 6.34 -1.57
C ARG A 33 17.50 7.00 -0.19
N GLY A 34 17.58 6.23 0.88
CA GLY A 34 17.69 6.73 2.24
C GLY A 34 16.38 7.29 2.80
N ARG A 35 15.23 6.96 2.18
CA ARG A 35 13.91 7.28 2.70
C ARG A 35 13.44 6.19 3.65
N VAL A 36 12.43 6.48 4.44
CA VAL A 36 11.84 5.53 5.39
C VAL A 36 10.41 5.20 4.93
N PRO A 37 10.24 4.21 4.04
CA PRO A 37 8.94 3.82 3.52
C PRO A 37 8.24 2.80 4.43
N LEU A 38 6.91 2.92 4.49
CA LEU A 38 5.99 1.92 5.00
C LEU A 38 5.21 1.33 3.81
N LEU A 39 5.31 0.02 3.58
CA LEU A 39 4.48 -0.69 2.61
C LEU A 39 3.27 -1.31 3.31
N VAL A 40 2.08 -0.86 2.93
CA VAL A 40 0.80 -1.33 3.44
C VAL A 40 0.18 -2.28 2.44
N ASP A 41 -0.04 -3.52 2.84
CA ASP A 41 -0.79 -4.52 2.08
C ASP A 41 -2.28 -4.39 2.42
N ALA A 42 -3.00 -3.69 1.58
CA ALA A 42 -4.42 -3.44 1.76
C ALA A 42 -5.32 -4.45 1.02
N ASP A 43 -4.75 -5.49 0.42
CA ASP A 43 -5.52 -6.62 -0.12
C ASP A 43 -5.94 -7.59 1.01
N LEU A 44 -6.97 -7.19 1.75
CA LEU A 44 -7.46 -7.93 2.92
C LEU A 44 -8.18 -9.24 2.56
N THR A 45 -8.40 -9.50 1.28
CA THR A 45 -9.15 -10.67 0.78
C THR A 45 -8.33 -11.58 -0.11
N GLY A 46 -7.13 -11.14 -0.47
CA GLY A 46 -6.19 -11.85 -1.33
C GLY A 46 -5.10 -12.60 -0.58
N THR A 47 -4.03 -12.92 -1.31
CA THR A 47 -2.80 -13.47 -0.74
C THR A 47 -1.99 -12.34 -0.11
N SER A 48 -1.68 -12.49 1.18
CA SER A 48 -0.89 -11.51 1.91
C SER A 48 0.54 -11.40 1.37
N LEU A 49 1.10 -10.19 1.39
CA LEU A 49 2.53 -9.98 1.18
C LEU A 49 3.37 -10.77 2.19
N ALA A 50 2.84 -11.05 3.39
CA ALA A 50 3.52 -11.85 4.39
C ALA A 50 3.79 -13.29 3.93
N ASP A 51 2.94 -13.84 3.04
CA ASP A 51 3.14 -15.19 2.48
C ASP A 51 4.18 -15.21 1.35
N GLY A 52 4.30 -14.11 0.60
CA GLY A 52 5.22 -13.99 -0.52
C GLY A 52 6.59 -13.42 -0.15
N LEU A 53 6.67 -12.67 0.95
CA LEU A 53 7.88 -12.05 1.46
C LEU A 53 8.25 -12.71 2.79
N ARG A 54 9.55 -12.84 3.04
CA ARG A 54 10.06 -13.36 4.32
C ARG A 54 9.96 -12.28 5.41
N LEU A 55 8.74 -11.96 5.78
CA LEU A 55 8.47 -10.94 6.79
C LEU A 55 8.53 -11.53 8.20
N ARG A 56 8.95 -10.70 9.14
CA ARG A 56 9.01 -11.00 10.57
C ARG A 56 8.32 -9.90 11.37
N ALA A 57 7.46 -10.30 12.28
CA ALA A 57 6.73 -9.39 13.16
C ALA A 57 7.58 -8.98 14.36
N PRO A 58 7.47 -7.73 14.83
CA PRO A 58 8.19 -7.28 16.00
C PRO A 58 7.72 -8.02 17.26
N LYS A 59 8.64 -8.47 18.08
CA LYS A 59 8.36 -8.83 19.47
C LYS A 59 8.27 -7.53 20.26
N THR A 60 7.07 -7.11 20.56
CA THR A 60 6.84 -5.83 21.25
C THR A 60 7.40 -5.86 22.67
N ALA A 61 8.46 -5.12 22.92
CA ALA A 61 8.88 -4.77 24.27
C ALA A 61 8.08 -3.54 24.74
N LEU A 62 7.47 -3.63 25.91
CA LEU A 62 6.75 -2.50 26.53
C LEU A 62 7.68 -1.77 27.48
N ARG A 63 7.75 -0.46 27.40
CA ARG A 63 8.31 0.41 28.44
C ARG A 63 7.46 0.33 29.70
N SER A 64 8.01 0.71 30.84
CA SER A 64 7.31 0.71 32.15
C SER A 64 6.02 1.55 32.15
N ASN A 65 5.92 2.56 31.28
CA ASN A 65 4.72 3.40 31.11
C ASN A 65 3.68 2.78 30.16
N GLY A 66 3.91 1.54 29.69
CA GLY A 66 3.02 0.85 28.75
C GLY A 66 3.18 1.28 27.29
N THR A 67 4.07 2.19 26.94
CA THR A 67 4.41 2.50 25.54
C THR A 67 5.39 1.47 24.97
N VAL A 68 5.38 1.25 23.66
CA VAL A 68 6.34 0.34 23.03
C VAL A 68 7.72 0.98 22.98
N ASP A 69 8.72 0.19 23.26
CA ASP A 69 10.10 0.56 23.06
C ASP A 69 10.48 0.32 21.60
N VAL A 70 10.42 1.38 20.78
CA VAL A 70 10.72 1.35 19.35
C VAL A 70 12.18 0.93 19.10
N GLU A 71 13.12 1.34 19.97
CA GLU A 71 14.53 0.97 19.85
C GLU A 71 14.75 -0.52 20.19
N ALA A 72 14.06 -1.01 21.21
CA ALA A 72 14.08 -2.44 21.52
C ALA A 72 13.37 -3.27 20.46
N ALA A 73 12.27 -2.77 19.90
CA ALA A 73 11.58 -3.40 18.77
C ALA A 73 12.47 -3.42 17.50
N ALA A 74 13.25 -2.37 17.25
CA ALA A 74 14.18 -2.31 16.12
C ALA A 74 15.41 -3.21 16.29
N LYS A 75 15.80 -3.48 17.52
CA LYS A 75 16.96 -4.34 17.87
C LYS A 75 16.58 -5.73 18.35
N GLY A 76 15.28 -5.97 18.56
CA GLY A 76 14.76 -7.15 19.22
C GLY A 76 14.61 -8.38 18.34
N GLU A 77 14.20 -9.45 18.97
CA GLU A 77 13.81 -10.67 18.30
C GLU A 77 12.49 -10.46 17.53
N PHE A 78 12.37 -11.13 16.39
CA PHE A 78 11.18 -11.09 15.56
C PHE A 78 10.52 -12.47 15.52
N PHE A 79 9.19 -12.47 15.42
CA PHE A 79 8.41 -13.67 15.18
C PHE A 79 8.34 -13.96 13.68
N THR A 80 8.45 -15.23 13.30
CA THR A 80 8.09 -15.68 11.95
C THR A 80 6.57 -15.64 11.74
N VAL A 81 6.13 -15.77 10.49
CA VAL A 81 4.69 -15.83 10.16
C VAL A 81 3.99 -17.00 10.87
N GLU A 82 4.66 -18.16 10.94
CA GLU A 82 4.15 -19.36 11.59
C GLU A 82 4.00 -19.16 13.11
N GLU A 83 5.00 -18.55 13.75
CA GLU A 83 4.96 -18.22 15.18
C GLU A 83 3.83 -17.21 15.49
N VAL A 84 3.62 -16.21 14.62
CA VAL A 84 2.49 -15.28 14.74
C VAL A 84 1.16 -16.03 14.65
N ALA A 85 0.99 -16.88 13.65
CA ALA A 85 -0.22 -17.66 13.48
C ALA A 85 -0.50 -18.59 14.67
N GLN A 86 0.56 -19.19 15.23
CA GLN A 86 0.43 -20.01 16.44
C GLN A 86 0.01 -19.18 17.64
N ARG A 87 0.65 -18.03 17.91
CA ARG A 87 0.30 -17.15 19.03
C ARG A 87 -1.13 -16.61 18.93
N ARG A 88 -1.59 -16.29 17.73
CA ARG A 88 -2.99 -15.86 17.52
C ARG A 88 -3.98 -16.96 17.88
N ARG A 89 -3.68 -18.23 17.55
CA ARG A 89 -4.48 -19.39 17.97
C ARG A 89 -4.46 -19.59 19.49
N GLU A 90 -3.26 -19.56 20.10
CA GLU A 90 -3.08 -19.74 21.54
C GLU A 90 -3.82 -18.66 22.36
N ARG A 91 -3.84 -17.42 21.86
CA ARG A 91 -4.61 -16.35 22.48
C ARG A 91 -6.10 -16.58 22.38
N ARG A 92 -6.60 -16.99 21.21
CA ARG A 92 -8.03 -17.35 21.02
C ARG A 92 -8.44 -18.45 21.99
N ASP A 93 -7.55 -19.43 22.21
CA ASP A 93 -7.78 -20.55 23.12
C ASP A 93 -7.56 -20.18 24.60
N GLY A 94 -7.27 -18.92 24.91
CA GLY A 94 -7.02 -18.43 26.29
C GLY A 94 -5.70 -18.89 26.91
N LYS A 95 -4.79 -19.44 26.11
CA LYS A 95 -3.51 -20.00 26.59
C LYS A 95 -2.44 -18.94 26.83
N ILE A 96 -2.55 -17.78 26.18
CA ILE A 96 -1.64 -16.63 26.36
C ILE A 96 -2.42 -15.33 26.58
N THR A 97 -1.87 -14.45 27.41
CA THR A 97 -2.48 -13.16 27.77
C THR A 97 -1.84 -11.96 27.04
N GLY A 98 -0.71 -12.15 26.38
CA GLY A 98 -0.01 -11.09 25.65
C GLY A 98 -0.73 -10.67 24.36
N LEU A 99 -0.42 -9.45 23.87
CA LEU A 99 -0.88 -9.02 22.55
C LEU A 99 -0.06 -9.75 21.49
N PRO A 100 -0.68 -10.52 20.58
CA PRO A 100 0.03 -11.06 19.43
C PRO A 100 0.41 -9.92 18.49
N PRO A 101 1.43 -10.10 17.64
CA PRO A 101 1.68 -9.22 16.52
C PRO A 101 0.42 -9.02 15.70
N ALA A 102 0.19 -7.79 15.24
CA ALA A 102 -1.03 -7.41 14.56
C ALA A 102 -0.79 -7.25 13.05
N TYR A 103 -1.84 -7.50 12.30
CA TYR A 103 -1.93 -7.24 10.87
C TYR A 103 -2.75 -5.97 10.60
N LEU A 104 -2.78 -5.52 9.35
CA LEU A 104 -3.65 -4.41 8.94
C LEU A 104 -5.11 -4.65 9.32
N ASN A 105 -5.61 -5.88 9.20
CA ASN A 105 -6.97 -6.27 9.62
C ASN A 105 -7.26 -5.92 11.07
N ASP A 106 -6.29 -6.14 11.98
CA ASP A 106 -6.48 -5.81 13.40
C ASP A 106 -6.52 -4.29 13.62
N ALA A 107 -5.76 -3.53 12.81
CA ALA A 107 -5.71 -2.08 12.90
C ALA A 107 -7.01 -1.42 12.38
N LEU A 108 -7.59 -1.97 11.33
CA LEU A 108 -8.80 -1.44 10.72
C LEU A 108 -10.09 -1.91 11.43
N ARG A 109 -10.05 -3.04 12.11
CA ARG A 109 -11.22 -3.63 12.77
C ARG A 109 -11.98 -2.65 13.69
N PRO A 110 -11.35 -1.83 14.55
CA PRO A 110 -12.08 -0.91 15.41
C PRO A 110 -12.93 0.13 14.67
N TYR A 111 -12.59 0.40 13.42
CA TYR A 111 -13.29 1.36 12.55
C TYR A 111 -14.35 0.70 11.68
N LEU A 112 -14.10 -0.54 11.26
CA LEU A 112 -14.92 -1.23 10.26
C LEU A 112 -15.92 -2.23 10.87
N ASP A 113 -15.72 -2.65 12.10
CA ASP A 113 -16.61 -3.56 12.80
C ASP A 113 -17.30 -2.85 13.98
N PRO A 114 -18.59 -2.47 13.87
CA PRO A 114 -19.31 -1.78 14.94
C PRO A 114 -19.53 -2.64 16.17
N ASP A 115 -19.49 -3.97 15.98
CA ASP A 115 -19.67 -4.94 17.06
C ASP A 115 -18.32 -5.31 17.72
N ALA A 116 -17.21 -4.75 17.20
CA ALA A 116 -15.91 -4.95 17.81
C ALA A 116 -15.88 -4.30 19.19
N GLU A 117 -15.60 -5.09 20.23
CA GLU A 117 -15.29 -4.50 21.53
C GLU A 117 -14.20 -3.46 21.37
N PRO A 118 -14.30 -2.28 22.06
CA PRO A 118 -13.27 -1.27 22.04
C PRO A 118 -11.95 -1.90 22.51
N ARG A 119 -11.15 -2.32 21.57
CA ARG A 119 -9.77 -2.70 21.87
C ARG A 119 -9.07 -1.39 22.21
N GLY A 120 -8.24 -1.40 23.23
CA GLY A 120 -7.43 -0.24 23.58
C GLY A 120 -6.70 0.33 22.35
N PRO A 121 -6.13 1.53 22.44
CA PRO A 121 -5.58 2.25 21.28
C PRO A 121 -4.69 1.33 20.44
N VAL A 122 -4.94 1.31 19.13
CA VAL A 122 -4.11 0.56 18.19
C VAL A 122 -2.68 1.06 18.33
N ARG A 123 -1.78 0.13 18.58
CA ARG A 123 -0.35 0.43 18.71
C ARG A 123 0.29 0.19 17.36
N VAL A 124 0.55 1.25 16.65
CA VAL A 124 1.11 1.22 15.28
C VAL A 124 2.47 0.51 15.26
N ASP A 125 3.26 0.66 16.30
CA ASP A 125 4.56 0.02 16.45
C ASP A 125 4.49 -1.52 16.60
N ALA A 126 3.35 -2.07 17.04
CA ALA A 126 3.09 -3.51 17.03
C ALA A 126 2.69 -4.03 15.62
N LEU A 127 2.44 -3.11 14.70
CA LEU A 127 1.97 -3.42 13.35
C LEU A 127 3.11 -3.50 12.33
N PHE A 128 4.27 -2.93 12.61
CA PHE A 128 5.32 -2.79 11.61
C PHE A 128 6.26 -3.98 11.61
N TRP A 129 6.20 -4.71 10.53
CA TRP A 129 7.03 -5.87 10.27
C TRP A 129 8.29 -5.48 9.51
N ARG A 130 9.28 -6.37 9.51
CA ARG A 130 10.53 -6.23 8.76
C ARG A 130 10.76 -7.42 7.85
N HIS A 131 11.43 -7.20 6.75
CA HIS A 131 11.98 -8.29 5.96
C HIS A 131 13.18 -8.92 6.68
N GLU A 132 13.35 -10.25 6.59
CA GLU A 132 14.45 -10.96 7.30
C GLU A 132 15.85 -10.47 6.89
N LEU A 133 16.01 -9.97 5.67
CA LEU A 133 17.26 -9.41 5.14
C LEU A 133 17.45 -7.91 5.42
N ASP A 134 16.53 -7.29 6.16
CA ASP A 134 16.51 -5.85 6.47
C ASP A 134 16.75 -4.97 5.24
N ASP A 135 15.77 -4.94 4.36
CA ASP A 135 15.79 -4.18 3.11
C ASP A 135 15.48 -2.68 3.29
N GLY A 136 15.42 -2.21 4.53
CA GLY A 136 15.12 -0.81 4.88
C GLY A 136 13.65 -0.44 4.77
N VAL A 137 12.77 -1.36 4.37
CA VAL A 137 11.33 -1.15 4.27
C VAL A 137 10.64 -1.62 5.55
N TRP A 138 9.65 -0.85 5.99
CA TRP A 138 8.68 -1.27 6.99
C TRP A 138 7.44 -1.82 6.31
N TYR A 139 6.86 -2.85 6.86
CA TYR A 139 5.72 -3.56 6.27
C TYR A 139 4.54 -3.57 7.23
N LEU A 140 3.36 -3.35 6.70
CA LEU A 140 2.09 -3.57 7.39
C LEU A 140 1.27 -4.55 6.56
N PRO A 141 1.48 -5.87 6.77
CA PRO A 141 0.84 -6.89 5.94
C PRO A 141 -0.63 -7.09 6.32
N SER A 142 -1.43 -7.54 5.37
CA SER A 142 -2.74 -8.15 5.62
C SER A 142 -2.58 -9.55 6.23
N SER A 143 -3.61 -10.03 6.89
CA SER A 143 -3.65 -11.40 7.44
C SER A 143 -4.18 -12.39 6.40
N ALA A 144 -3.43 -13.46 6.14
CA ALA A 144 -3.88 -14.59 5.34
C ALA A 144 -4.69 -15.62 6.15
N LEU A 145 -4.88 -15.41 7.44
CA LEU A 145 -5.66 -16.33 8.27
C LEU A 145 -7.13 -16.32 7.84
N ARG A 146 -7.68 -17.48 7.56
CA ARG A 146 -9.05 -17.64 7.03
C ARG A 146 -10.10 -16.84 7.82
N ILE A 147 -9.99 -16.81 9.14
CA ILE A 147 -10.94 -16.10 9.98
C ILE A 147 -10.88 -14.58 9.77
N ASP A 148 -9.68 -14.02 9.59
CA ASP A 148 -9.50 -12.60 9.35
C ASP A 148 -9.97 -12.22 7.93
N VAL A 149 -9.74 -13.12 6.95
CA VAL A 149 -10.24 -12.95 5.58
C VAL A 149 -11.76 -12.99 5.55
N GLU A 150 -12.40 -13.95 6.21
CA GLU A 150 -13.86 -14.06 6.30
C GLU A 150 -14.50 -12.81 6.97
N GLU A 151 -13.83 -12.26 7.96
CA GLU A 151 -14.22 -11.01 8.62
C GLU A 151 -14.09 -9.82 7.65
N SER A 152 -12.96 -9.70 6.97
CA SER A 152 -12.70 -8.63 6.02
C SER A 152 -13.67 -8.62 4.84
N VAL A 153 -14.10 -9.78 4.36
CA VAL A 153 -15.13 -9.89 3.32
C VAL A 153 -16.46 -9.25 3.77
N ARG A 154 -16.81 -9.36 5.05
CA ARG A 154 -18.02 -8.69 5.59
C ARG A 154 -17.89 -7.17 5.54
N TRP A 155 -16.67 -6.64 5.65
CA TRP A 155 -16.44 -5.20 5.58
C TRP A 155 -16.58 -4.65 4.16
N LEU A 156 -16.43 -5.45 3.11
CA LEU A 156 -16.61 -5.01 1.72
C LEU A 156 -18.02 -4.51 1.41
N GLY A 157 -19.02 -4.92 2.19
CA GLY A 157 -20.42 -4.47 2.06
C GLY A 157 -20.73 -3.17 2.80
N ARG A 158 -19.74 -2.56 3.44
CA ARG A 158 -19.93 -1.30 4.17
C ARG A 158 -19.88 -0.08 3.25
N GLU A 159 -20.34 1.04 3.78
CA GLU A 159 -20.30 2.29 3.06
C GLU A 159 -18.86 2.70 2.73
N ALA A 160 -18.71 3.29 1.57
CA ALA A 160 -17.43 3.64 0.98
C ALA A 160 -16.56 4.49 1.92
N PHE A 161 -17.16 5.43 2.62
CA PHE A 161 -16.45 6.39 3.47
C PHE A 161 -15.74 5.77 4.66
N ASP A 162 -16.24 4.66 5.19
CA ASP A 162 -15.67 4.00 6.38
C ASP A 162 -14.23 3.53 6.16
N TRP A 163 -13.91 3.05 4.95
CA TRP A 163 -12.58 2.61 4.60
C TRP A 163 -11.56 3.75 4.57
N THR A 164 -11.95 4.86 3.95
CA THR A 164 -11.06 6.02 3.84
C THR A 164 -10.82 6.62 5.21
N ASP A 165 -11.85 6.72 6.05
CA ASP A 165 -11.72 7.24 7.41
C ASP A 165 -10.81 6.35 8.27
N ALA A 166 -11.03 5.02 8.23
CA ALA A 166 -10.18 4.06 8.92
C ALA A 166 -8.71 4.16 8.48
N MET A 167 -8.45 4.24 7.18
CA MET A 167 -7.09 4.33 6.65
C MET A 167 -6.45 5.68 6.98
N THR A 168 -7.16 6.79 6.85
CA THR A 168 -6.61 8.12 7.16
C THR A 168 -6.27 8.22 8.65
N SER A 169 -7.13 7.71 9.53
CA SER A 169 -6.88 7.66 10.96
C SER A 169 -5.64 6.81 11.30
N LEU A 170 -5.48 5.65 10.65
CA LEU A 170 -4.31 4.80 10.82
C LEU A 170 -3.02 5.49 10.33
N LEU A 171 -3.07 6.14 9.17
CA LEU A 171 -1.90 6.83 8.60
C LEU A 171 -1.50 8.06 9.41
N ASP A 172 -2.46 8.80 9.95
CA ASP A 172 -2.20 9.91 10.86
C ASP A 172 -1.51 9.41 12.12
N LEU A 173 -2.03 8.35 12.73
CA LEU A 173 -1.44 7.74 13.91
C LEU A 173 -0.01 7.24 13.62
N ALA A 174 0.21 6.58 12.49
CA ALA A 174 1.53 6.14 12.04
C ALA A 174 2.48 7.32 11.89
N SER A 175 2.03 8.40 11.25
CA SER A 175 2.82 9.59 11.04
C SER A 175 3.23 10.27 12.35
N TYR A 176 2.36 10.26 13.35
CA TYR A 176 2.62 10.83 14.66
C TYR A 176 3.58 9.98 15.48
N GLN A 177 3.38 8.67 15.50
CA GLN A 177 4.19 7.74 16.29
C GLN A 177 5.56 7.44 15.66
N TRP A 178 5.69 7.69 14.35
CA TRP A 178 6.91 7.43 13.60
C TRP A 178 7.44 8.70 12.91
N PRO A 179 8.21 9.53 13.61
CA PRO A 179 8.71 10.80 13.08
C PRO A 179 9.60 10.68 11.82
N GLU A 180 10.27 9.53 11.64
CA GLU A 180 11.16 9.26 10.52
C GLU A 180 10.43 8.85 9.24
N LEU A 181 9.16 8.47 9.33
CA LEU A 181 8.35 8.04 8.18
C LEU A 181 8.31 9.13 7.10
N THR A 182 8.72 8.78 5.88
CA THR A 182 8.78 9.72 4.75
C THR A 182 7.81 9.34 3.63
N ASP A 183 7.47 8.06 3.50
CA ASP A 183 6.63 7.54 2.43
C ASP A 183 5.72 6.44 2.94
N VAL A 184 4.52 6.38 2.39
CA VAL A 184 3.61 5.26 2.56
C VAL A 184 3.26 4.73 1.18
N VAL A 185 3.51 3.46 0.95
CA VAL A 185 3.15 2.76 -0.29
C VAL A 185 1.98 1.85 0.02
N VAL A 186 0.85 2.01 -0.66
CA VAL A 186 -0.35 1.21 -0.43
C VAL A 186 -0.60 0.32 -1.63
N ASP A 187 -0.57 -0.99 -1.42
CA ASP A 187 -0.97 -2.01 -2.37
C ASP A 187 -2.43 -2.36 -2.13
N VAL A 188 -3.35 -1.83 -2.96
CA VAL A 188 -4.80 -2.04 -2.77
C VAL A 188 -5.28 -3.33 -3.45
N PRO A 189 -6.43 -3.91 -3.07
CA PRO A 189 -6.98 -5.07 -3.76
C PRO A 189 -7.22 -4.79 -5.25
N PRO A 190 -7.24 -5.82 -6.11
CA PRO A 190 -7.61 -5.67 -7.50
C PRO A 190 -9.08 -5.25 -7.63
N GLY A 191 -9.38 -4.48 -8.66
CA GLY A 191 -10.70 -3.89 -8.87
C GLY A 191 -10.76 -2.42 -8.47
N LEU A 192 -11.48 -1.62 -9.27
CA LEU A 192 -11.71 -0.20 -8.97
C LEU A 192 -13.11 0.00 -8.38
N TYR A 193 -13.40 -0.74 -7.32
CA TYR A 193 -14.61 -0.65 -6.50
C TYR A 193 -14.23 -0.73 -5.01
N GLY A 194 -15.12 -0.25 -4.14
CA GLY A 194 -14.89 -0.27 -2.69
C GLY A 194 -13.57 0.40 -2.32
N PHE A 195 -12.80 -0.26 -1.48
CA PHE A 195 -11.55 0.26 -0.91
C PHE A 195 -10.53 0.76 -1.96
N GLY A 196 -10.35 0.03 -3.07
CA GLY A 196 -9.43 0.44 -4.13
C GLY A 196 -9.85 1.77 -4.77
N GLN A 197 -11.14 1.95 -5.04
CA GLN A 197 -11.69 3.19 -5.58
C GLN A 197 -11.53 4.36 -4.60
N GLU A 198 -11.75 4.12 -3.33
CA GLU A 198 -11.66 5.15 -2.30
C GLU A 198 -10.23 5.63 -2.06
N MET A 199 -9.28 4.69 -1.99
CA MET A 199 -7.87 5.04 -1.89
C MET A 199 -7.38 5.83 -3.11
N LEU A 200 -7.88 5.50 -4.31
CA LEU A 200 -7.59 6.26 -5.52
C LEU A 200 -8.21 7.67 -5.46
N ALA A 201 -9.43 7.79 -4.94
CA ALA A 201 -10.10 9.07 -4.74
C ALA A 201 -9.37 9.95 -3.72
N LEU A 202 -8.95 9.38 -2.58
CA LEU A 202 -8.14 10.06 -1.57
C LEU A 202 -6.82 10.57 -2.17
N ALA A 203 -6.06 9.71 -2.85
CA ALA A 203 -4.82 10.11 -3.50
C ALA A 203 -5.05 11.22 -4.53
N SER A 204 -6.12 11.13 -5.32
CA SER A 204 -6.48 12.15 -6.31
C SER A 204 -6.84 13.49 -5.68
N ALA A 205 -7.50 13.47 -4.52
CA ALA A 205 -7.82 14.67 -3.76
C ALA A 205 -6.54 15.34 -3.22
N LEU A 206 -5.64 14.56 -2.64
CA LEU A 206 -4.34 15.06 -2.16
C LEU A 206 -3.47 15.64 -3.28
N MET A 207 -3.51 15.05 -4.48
CA MET A 207 -2.79 15.58 -5.65
C MET A 207 -3.36 16.92 -6.16
N ARG A 208 -4.58 17.29 -5.80
CA ARG A 208 -5.23 18.56 -6.18
C ARG A 208 -5.09 19.66 -5.13
N GLU A 209 -4.39 19.37 -4.02
CA GLU A 209 -4.24 20.29 -2.89
C GLU A 209 -5.57 20.63 -2.17
N GLY A 210 -6.55 19.73 -2.27
CA GLY A 210 -7.82 19.92 -1.59
C GLY A 210 -8.49 18.60 -1.24
N LEU A 211 -8.54 18.29 0.05
CA LEU A 211 -9.37 17.19 0.54
C LEU A 211 -10.84 17.64 0.59
N PRO A 212 -11.79 16.74 0.29
CA PRO A 212 -13.20 17.01 0.49
C PRO A 212 -13.50 17.38 1.96
N GLU A 213 -14.59 18.09 2.18
CA GLU A 213 -15.10 18.38 3.53
C GLU A 213 -15.34 17.07 4.29
N GLY A 214 -14.91 17.02 5.55
CA GLY A 214 -15.02 15.82 6.39
C GLY A 214 -13.73 14.97 6.49
N TYR A 215 -12.74 15.20 5.64
CA TYR A 215 -11.43 14.56 5.81
C TYR A 215 -10.59 15.27 6.86
N PRO A 216 -9.66 14.56 7.55
CA PRO A 216 -8.68 15.21 8.41
C PRO A 216 -7.94 16.31 7.66
N ASP A 217 -7.61 17.40 8.32
CA ASP A 217 -6.85 18.50 7.71
C ASP A 217 -5.38 18.09 7.50
N TRP A 218 -5.14 17.29 6.49
CA TRP A 218 -3.82 16.81 6.11
C TRP A 218 -2.94 17.86 5.42
N THR A 219 -3.51 19.03 5.14
CA THR A 219 -2.78 20.11 4.46
C THR A 219 -2.20 21.13 5.43
N ASN A 220 -2.80 21.32 6.60
CA ASN A 220 -2.43 22.34 7.58
C ASN A 220 -1.80 21.79 8.87
N GLY A 221 -1.78 20.49 9.06
CA GLY A 221 -1.18 19.82 10.21
C GLY A 221 0.35 19.95 10.29
N PRO A 222 1.00 19.37 11.31
CA PRO A 222 2.45 19.28 11.43
C PRO A 222 3.07 18.41 10.32
N VAL A 223 2.26 17.53 9.73
CA VAL A 223 2.60 16.68 8.60
C VAL A 223 1.80 17.16 7.39
N VAL A 224 2.49 17.36 6.27
CA VAL A 224 1.88 17.66 4.98
C VAL A 224 1.90 16.39 4.14
N TRP A 225 0.72 15.89 3.83
CA TRP A 225 0.56 14.74 2.97
C TRP A 225 0.55 15.17 1.50
N ARG A 226 1.30 14.42 0.69
CA ARG A 226 1.27 14.48 -0.77
C ARG A 226 0.89 13.11 -1.29
N ALA A 227 0.44 13.01 -2.55
CA ALA A 227 0.11 11.71 -3.12
C ALA A 227 0.63 11.53 -4.54
N LYS A 228 0.84 10.26 -4.88
CA LYS A 228 1.03 9.74 -6.25
C LYS A 228 0.11 8.53 -6.40
N ALA A 229 -0.55 8.39 -7.53
CA ALA A 229 -1.44 7.26 -7.78
C ALA A 229 -1.12 6.61 -9.12
N PHE A 230 -1.11 5.28 -9.11
CA PHE A 230 -0.72 4.45 -10.24
C PHE A 230 -1.82 3.42 -10.54
N LEU A 231 -2.26 3.37 -11.79
CA LEU A 231 -3.10 2.30 -12.32
C LEU A 231 -2.20 1.32 -13.07
N VAL A 232 -1.99 0.15 -12.48
CA VAL A 232 -1.13 -0.90 -13.05
C VAL A 232 -1.95 -1.80 -13.97
N THR A 233 -1.43 -2.03 -15.16
CA THR A 233 -1.99 -2.95 -16.15
C THR A 233 -0.88 -3.57 -16.99
N THR A 234 -1.22 -4.41 -17.97
CA THR A 234 -0.28 -4.91 -18.97
C THR A 234 -0.63 -4.32 -20.35
N PRO A 235 0.26 -4.40 -21.36
CA PRO A 235 -0.05 -3.95 -22.71
C PRO A 235 -1.11 -4.81 -23.42
N ASP A 236 -1.50 -5.96 -22.85
CA ASP A 236 -2.57 -6.77 -23.43
C ASP A 236 -3.86 -5.97 -23.54
N LYS A 237 -4.50 -6.03 -24.71
CA LYS A 237 -5.73 -5.27 -24.99
C LYS A 237 -6.83 -5.54 -23.97
N ASN A 238 -6.96 -6.79 -23.51
CA ASN A 238 -7.98 -7.17 -22.53
C ASN A 238 -7.69 -6.63 -21.12
N ASP A 239 -6.44 -6.32 -20.82
CA ASP A 239 -6.04 -5.73 -19.52
C ASP A 239 -6.09 -4.21 -19.56
N VAL A 240 -5.65 -3.59 -20.65
CA VAL A 240 -5.56 -2.12 -20.76
C VAL A 240 -6.89 -1.46 -21.07
N LEU A 241 -7.79 -2.12 -21.82
CA LEU A 241 -9.10 -1.58 -22.17
C LEU A 241 -9.91 -1.11 -20.96
N PRO A 242 -10.12 -1.92 -19.90
CA PRO A 242 -10.88 -1.47 -18.74
C PRO A 242 -10.23 -0.27 -18.02
N VAL A 243 -8.90 -0.17 -18.05
CA VAL A 243 -8.18 0.96 -17.44
C VAL A 243 -8.43 2.24 -18.23
N TYR A 244 -8.34 2.19 -19.56
CA TYR A 244 -8.59 3.36 -20.40
C TYR A 244 -10.05 3.80 -20.35
N GLU A 245 -10.99 2.86 -20.35
CA GLU A 245 -12.42 3.17 -20.17
C GLU A 245 -12.69 3.86 -18.82
N TYR A 246 -12.13 3.32 -17.74
CA TYR A 246 -12.27 3.90 -16.41
C TYR A 246 -11.69 5.32 -16.33
N LEU A 247 -10.51 5.54 -16.92
CA LEU A 247 -9.89 6.87 -16.96
C LEU A 247 -10.71 7.86 -17.78
N ALA A 248 -11.22 7.46 -18.94
CA ALA A 248 -12.03 8.33 -19.80
C ALA A 248 -13.32 8.74 -19.08
N GLN A 249 -13.98 7.81 -18.39
CA GLN A 249 -15.20 8.10 -17.60
C GLN A 249 -14.94 8.99 -16.38
N ASN A 250 -13.73 8.97 -15.82
CA ASN A 250 -13.36 9.67 -14.60
C ASN A 250 -12.28 10.74 -14.82
N ILE A 251 -12.09 11.21 -16.05
CA ILE A 251 -10.96 12.04 -16.45
C ILE A 251 -10.76 13.27 -15.57
N ARG A 252 -11.85 13.96 -15.23
CA ARG A 252 -11.80 15.17 -14.39
C ARG A 252 -11.36 14.91 -12.95
N LYS A 253 -11.65 13.70 -12.43
CA LYS A 253 -11.30 13.31 -11.06
C LYS A 253 -9.88 12.76 -10.98
N LEU A 254 -9.40 12.15 -12.07
CA LEU A 254 -8.17 11.37 -12.11
C LEU A 254 -7.06 11.99 -12.99
N LEU A 255 -7.06 13.31 -13.15
CA LEU A 255 -6.15 14.04 -14.06
C LEU A 255 -4.66 13.74 -13.85
N ARG A 256 -4.24 13.46 -12.60
CA ARG A 256 -2.83 13.24 -12.24
C ARG A 256 -2.48 11.79 -11.97
N VAL A 257 -3.44 10.86 -12.14
CA VAL A 257 -3.19 9.43 -12.01
C VAL A 257 -2.40 8.93 -13.21
N ARG A 258 -1.38 8.11 -12.96
CA ARG A 258 -0.53 7.53 -13.99
C ARG A 258 -0.92 6.10 -14.30
N VAL A 259 -0.78 5.72 -15.55
CA VAL A 259 -0.91 4.32 -15.99
C VAL A 259 0.47 3.71 -16.08
N LEU A 260 0.68 2.57 -15.43
CA LEU A 260 1.89 1.77 -15.53
C LEU A 260 1.61 0.51 -16.35
N LEU A 261 2.13 0.48 -17.56
CA LEU A 261 2.09 -0.70 -18.43
C LEU A 261 3.23 -1.64 -18.02
N ASN A 262 2.95 -2.55 -17.11
CA ASN A 262 3.91 -3.54 -16.64
C ASN A 262 4.12 -4.64 -17.68
N ARG A 263 5.30 -5.27 -17.69
CA ARG A 263 5.69 -6.33 -18.65
C ARG A 263 5.62 -5.85 -20.11
N SER A 264 5.91 -4.59 -20.34
CA SER A 264 5.86 -4.01 -21.68
C SER A 264 7.08 -4.47 -22.49
N THR A 265 6.87 -5.44 -23.40
CA THR A 265 7.87 -5.94 -24.34
C THR A 265 7.58 -5.50 -25.77
N THR A 266 6.42 -4.90 -26.00
CA THR A 266 5.94 -4.43 -27.31
C THR A 266 5.43 -2.99 -27.18
N THR A 267 5.25 -2.32 -28.29
CA THR A 267 4.56 -1.03 -28.32
C THR A 267 3.14 -1.21 -27.78
N PRO A 268 2.75 -0.49 -26.72
CA PRO A 268 1.41 -0.60 -26.19
C PRO A 268 0.41 -0.02 -27.19
N PRO A 269 -0.83 -0.53 -27.22
CA PRO A 269 -1.88 0.08 -28.03
C PRO A 269 -2.18 1.48 -27.50
N SER A 270 -2.41 2.44 -28.42
CA SER A 270 -2.81 3.78 -28.01
C SER A 270 -4.23 3.80 -27.43
N PRO A 271 -4.58 4.78 -26.58
CA PRO A 271 -5.95 4.91 -26.08
C PRO A 271 -6.99 4.97 -27.21
N GLU A 272 -6.69 5.67 -28.30
CA GLU A 272 -7.60 5.77 -29.45
C GLU A 272 -7.82 4.42 -30.14
N GLU A 273 -6.77 3.59 -30.26
CA GLU A 273 -6.89 2.24 -30.85
C GLU A 273 -7.74 1.30 -29.98
N VAL A 274 -7.75 1.51 -28.66
CA VAL A 274 -8.41 0.60 -27.71
C VAL A 274 -9.85 1.01 -27.45
N ILE A 275 -10.12 2.28 -27.19
CA ILE A 275 -11.43 2.80 -26.78
C ILE A 275 -12.06 3.77 -27.80
N GLY A 276 -11.41 3.94 -28.94
CA GLY A 276 -11.87 4.80 -30.02
C GLY A 276 -11.42 6.25 -29.92
N PRO A 277 -11.39 6.98 -31.03
CA PRO A 277 -10.76 8.31 -31.12
C PRO A 277 -11.36 9.34 -30.16
N MET A 278 -12.69 9.33 -29.99
CA MET A 278 -13.37 10.35 -29.17
C MET A 278 -13.06 10.22 -27.68
N LEU A 279 -12.96 9.00 -27.14
CA LEU A 279 -12.64 8.74 -25.74
C LEU A 279 -11.13 8.70 -25.50
N GLY A 280 -10.38 8.14 -26.45
CA GLY A 280 -8.93 8.00 -26.37
C GLY A 280 -8.21 9.36 -26.31
N ALA A 281 -8.66 10.32 -27.13
CA ALA A 281 -8.11 11.69 -27.11
C ALA A 281 -8.22 12.43 -25.77
N GLN A 282 -9.03 11.93 -24.84
CA GLN A 282 -9.13 12.50 -23.49
C GLN A 282 -7.99 12.05 -22.57
N ILE A 283 -7.26 11.00 -22.93
CA ILE A 283 -6.17 10.46 -22.11
C ILE A 283 -4.84 11.04 -22.60
N ASP A 284 -4.17 11.80 -21.77
CA ASP A 284 -2.83 12.30 -22.07
C ASP A 284 -1.82 11.14 -22.01
N GLU A 285 -1.22 10.82 -23.14
CA GLU A 285 -0.24 9.73 -23.28
C GLU A 285 1.00 9.92 -22.39
N ARG A 286 1.35 11.17 -22.03
CA ARG A 286 2.42 11.45 -21.07
C ARG A 286 2.19 10.87 -19.68
N ARG A 287 0.95 10.49 -19.38
CA ARG A 287 0.59 9.80 -18.13
C ARG A 287 0.82 8.29 -18.19
N ILE A 288 1.15 7.74 -19.38
CA ILE A 288 1.36 6.32 -19.59
C ILE A 288 2.86 6.04 -19.54
N ALA A 289 3.29 5.31 -18.52
CA ALA A 289 4.67 4.88 -18.36
C ALA A 289 4.77 3.38 -18.62
N GLN A 290 5.79 2.98 -19.38
CA GLN A 290 6.04 1.58 -19.70
C GLN A 290 7.12 1.03 -18.77
N VAL A 291 6.86 -0.14 -18.19
CA VAL A 291 7.81 -0.88 -17.38
C VAL A 291 8.29 -2.08 -18.20
N ALA A 292 9.43 -1.92 -18.84
CA ALA A 292 10.02 -2.93 -19.72
C ALA A 292 10.88 -3.98 -18.98
N LEU A 293 10.93 -3.92 -17.64
CA LEU A 293 11.70 -4.87 -16.84
C LEU A 293 11.19 -6.30 -17.01
N GLN A 294 12.14 -7.21 -17.17
CA GLN A 294 11.85 -8.63 -17.19
C GLN A 294 11.12 -9.06 -15.93
N PRO A 295 10.07 -9.89 -16.01
CA PRO A 295 9.37 -10.41 -14.84
C PRO A 295 10.28 -11.05 -13.79
N THR A 296 11.37 -11.71 -14.24
CA THR A 296 12.38 -12.32 -13.37
C THR A 296 13.17 -11.29 -12.56
N THR A 297 13.47 -10.12 -13.12
CA THR A 297 14.16 -9.03 -12.43
C THR A 297 13.26 -8.42 -11.36
N LEU A 298 12.02 -8.11 -11.71
CA LEU A 298 11.02 -7.62 -10.74
C LEU A 298 10.77 -8.65 -9.64
N GLY A 299 10.68 -9.94 -9.98
CA GLY A 299 10.52 -11.01 -9.02
C GLY A 299 11.67 -11.08 -8.01
N ARG A 300 12.93 -10.89 -8.46
CA ARG A 300 14.10 -10.83 -7.56
C ARG A 300 14.06 -9.59 -6.66
N ILE A 301 13.76 -8.43 -7.20
CA ILE A 301 13.60 -7.22 -6.39
C ILE A 301 12.49 -7.42 -5.34
N PHE A 302 11.39 -8.03 -5.74
CA PHE A 302 10.28 -8.34 -4.84
C PHE A 302 10.72 -9.27 -3.70
N LEU A 303 11.38 -10.40 -4.01
CA LEU A 303 11.72 -11.43 -3.03
C LEU A 303 12.99 -11.08 -2.24
N ASP A 304 14.09 -10.73 -2.93
CA ASP A 304 15.43 -10.71 -2.36
C ASP A 304 15.94 -9.31 -2.04
N GLY A 305 15.22 -8.25 -2.45
CA GLY A 305 15.67 -6.88 -2.25
C GLY A 305 16.88 -6.47 -3.09
N ASP A 306 17.28 -7.27 -4.06
CA ASP A 306 18.44 -6.95 -4.90
C ASP A 306 18.12 -5.86 -5.91
N LEU A 307 18.55 -4.63 -5.58
CA LEU A 307 18.39 -3.44 -6.40
C LEU A 307 19.63 -3.16 -7.30
N ARG A 308 20.66 -3.97 -7.25
CA ARG A 308 21.92 -3.75 -7.98
C ARG A 308 21.83 -4.12 -9.46
N MET A 309 20.63 -4.23 -10.02
CA MET A 309 20.41 -4.70 -11.38
C MET A 309 19.95 -3.59 -12.31
N ASP A 310 20.64 -3.46 -13.42
CA ASP A 310 20.25 -2.89 -14.71
C ASP A 310 19.94 -1.39 -14.84
N GLY A 311 20.29 -0.82 -16.01
CA GLY A 311 19.89 0.52 -16.47
C GLY A 311 18.38 0.79 -16.43
N ASN A 312 17.57 -0.27 -16.29
CA ASN A 312 16.11 -0.21 -16.14
C ASN A 312 15.66 0.16 -14.72
N VAL A 313 16.48 -0.06 -13.67
CA VAL A 313 16.17 0.46 -12.33
C VAL A 313 16.07 1.98 -12.35
N SER A 314 16.89 2.65 -13.16
CA SER A 314 16.83 4.11 -13.35
C SER A 314 15.50 4.58 -13.95
N LEU A 315 14.81 3.75 -14.73
CA LEU A 315 13.47 4.05 -15.24
C LEU A 315 12.43 3.98 -14.13
N LEU A 316 12.47 2.92 -13.31
CA LEU A 316 11.57 2.79 -12.16
C LEU A 316 11.80 3.90 -11.13
N GLU A 317 13.05 4.27 -10.90
CA GLU A 317 13.40 5.41 -10.05
C GLU A 317 12.75 6.71 -10.55
N ARG A 318 12.81 6.99 -11.86
CA ARG A 318 12.15 8.16 -12.44
C ARG A 318 10.63 8.11 -12.30
N ILE A 319 10.03 6.93 -12.44
CA ILE A 319 8.59 6.76 -12.32
C ILE A 319 8.13 6.96 -10.86
N PHE A 320 8.85 6.38 -9.89
CA PHE A 320 8.39 6.33 -8.49
C PHE A 320 8.97 7.44 -7.62
N VAL A 321 10.23 7.81 -7.81
CA VAL A 321 10.98 8.65 -6.86
C VAL A 321 11.26 10.05 -7.39
N LEU A 322 11.61 10.20 -8.66
CA LEU A 322 12.29 11.38 -9.19
C LEU A 322 11.40 12.48 -9.77
N GLU A 323 10.12 12.49 -9.59
CA GLU A 323 9.37 13.69 -9.89
C GLU A 323 9.17 14.57 -8.65
N GLU A 324 10.29 15.07 -8.17
CA GLU A 324 10.38 16.31 -7.42
C GLU A 324 10.86 17.40 -8.40
N ALA A 325 9.94 17.96 -9.15
CA ALA A 325 10.12 19.25 -9.83
C ALA A 325 8.74 19.90 -9.95
#